data_254abbaf7d9ed671581006d00124ae4a
#
_entry.id   254abbaf7d9ed671581006d00124ae4a
#
_cell.length_a   1.000
_cell.length_b   1.000
_cell.length_c   1.000
_cell.angle_alpha   90.00
_cell.angle_beta   90.00
_cell.angle_gamma   90.00
#
_symmetry.space_group_name_H-M   'P 1'
#
loop_
_entity.id
_entity.type
_entity.pdbx_description
1 polymer ?
#
loop_
_entity_poly.entity_id
_entity_poly.type
_entity_poly.pdbx_seq_one_letter_code
_entity_poly.pdbx_strand_id
1 'polypeptide(L)'
;VIYKYRRKDAGNVIVKYIEDGTNIPLKSPDTMNGTGKLGLPYTTTPENFTNYELVSATPTNHTGNYPPAGSDITVTYVYRRKNAGNITVNHYEVGTTTQLYKPTGSATPAAENFNGTGKMGLSESLTNKAADIDNYEYVSVDVTGASGANTPNANGDTTVTYNAGNQVVNYYYRRKNAANITVHHYIDGTTTELYTPAGSTTPSAVVIDGSGKLGTTENLTNKAADIANYEYVGIDVSGANTATTPSATGDTTLTHSTTAQTV
;
A
#
# COMPACT_ATOMS: atom_id res chain seq x y z
N VAL A 1 -23.48 -81.29 1.61
CA VAL A 1 -23.90 -80.00 2.30
C VAL A 1 -22.89 -78.93 1.96
N ILE A 2 -23.34 -77.81 1.45
CA ILE A 2 -22.48 -76.63 1.13
C ILE A 2 -22.88 -75.47 2.03
N TYR A 3 -21.96 -75.02 2.87
CA TYR A 3 -22.14 -73.80 3.68
C TYR A 3 -21.57 -72.62 2.93
N LYS A 4 -22.33 -71.49 2.85
CA LYS A 4 -21.90 -70.22 2.25
C LYS A 4 -21.80 -69.15 3.34
N TYR A 5 -20.70 -68.38 3.33
CA TYR A 5 -20.44 -67.31 4.31
C TYR A 5 -20.11 -66.01 3.57
N ARG A 6 -20.47 -64.89 4.17
CA ARG A 6 -20.06 -63.56 3.76
C ARG A 6 -19.33 -62.84 4.91
N ARG A 7 -18.43 -61.98 4.57
CA ARG A 7 -17.78 -61.14 5.57
C ARG A 7 -18.79 -60.17 6.18
N LYS A 8 -18.71 -59.94 7.49
CA LYS A 8 -19.57 -58.98 8.20
C LYS A 8 -19.24 -57.56 7.77
N ASP A 9 -20.23 -56.69 7.91
CA ASP A 9 -20.05 -55.24 7.75
C ASP A 9 -19.20 -54.68 8.90
N ALA A 10 -18.45 -53.61 8.58
CA ALA A 10 -17.61 -52.89 9.51
C ALA A 10 -18.09 -51.44 9.65
N GLY A 11 -17.55 -50.70 10.62
CA GLY A 11 -17.60 -49.26 10.66
C GLY A 11 -16.80 -48.63 9.50
N ASN A 12 -17.06 -47.38 9.20
CA ASN A 12 -16.37 -46.63 8.16
C ASN A 12 -15.01 -46.08 8.65
N VAL A 13 -14.15 -45.78 7.70
CA VAL A 13 -12.98 -44.94 7.97
C VAL A 13 -13.23 -43.55 7.36
N ILE A 14 -13.28 -42.54 8.19
CA ILE A 14 -13.57 -41.16 7.83
C ILE A 14 -12.24 -40.39 7.80
N VAL A 15 -11.87 -39.83 6.66
CA VAL A 15 -10.62 -39.08 6.50
C VAL A 15 -10.92 -37.61 6.46
N LYS A 16 -10.36 -36.84 7.39
CA LYS A 16 -10.50 -35.37 7.50
C LYS A 16 -9.19 -34.68 7.15
N TYR A 17 -9.31 -33.53 6.51
CA TYR A 17 -8.20 -32.65 6.15
C TYR A 17 -8.51 -31.26 6.72
N ILE A 18 -7.75 -30.81 7.72
CA ILE A 18 -8.06 -29.61 8.47
C ILE A 18 -6.86 -28.64 8.52
N GLU A 19 -7.15 -27.36 8.63
CA GLU A 19 -6.14 -26.33 8.86
C GLU A 19 -5.71 -26.32 10.34
N ASP A 20 -4.39 -26.26 10.55
CA ASP A 20 -3.77 -26.21 11.87
C ASP A 20 -4.23 -24.98 12.67
N GLY A 21 -4.49 -25.18 13.95
CA GLY A 21 -4.91 -24.14 14.90
C GLY A 21 -6.36 -23.67 14.74
N THR A 22 -6.98 -23.82 13.59
CA THR A 22 -8.38 -23.39 13.35
C THR A 22 -9.38 -24.52 13.27
N ASN A 23 -8.91 -25.73 12.95
CA ASN A 23 -9.72 -26.91 12.63
C ASN A 23 -10.71 -26.71 11.46
N ILE A 24 -10.49 -25.69 10.62
CA ILE A 24 -11.31 -25.46 9.43
C ILE A 24 -11.06 -26.58 8.43
N PRO A 25 -12.12 -27.25 7.91
CA PRO A 25 -11.94 -28.28 6.89
C PRO A 25 -11.48 -27.68 5.57
N LEU A 26 -10.45 -28.27 4.97
CA LEU A 26 -9.96 -27.88 3.64
C LEU A 26 -10.80 -28.47 2.51
N LYS A 27 -11.52 -29.56 2.81
CA LYS A 27 -12.55 -30.20 1.97
C LYS A 27 -13.52 -31.00 2.84
N SER A 28 -14.61 -31.48 2.25
CA SER A 28 -15.49 -32.45 2.90
C SER A 28 -14.72 -33.74 3.21
N PRO A 29 -15.00 -34.41 4.33
CA PRO A 29 -14.36 -35.68 4.68
C PRO A 29 -14.58 -36.76 3.62
N ASP A 30 -13.55 -37.55 3.36
CA ASP A 30 -13.69 -38.76 2.57
C ASP A 30 -14.16 -39.92 3.45
N THR A 31 -15.04 -40.76 2.92
CA THR A 31 -15.54 -41.94 3.63
C THR A 31 -15.19 -43.22 2.89
N MET A 32 -14.38 -44.04 3.54
CA MET A 32 -14.12 -45.40 3.10
C MET A 32 -15.17 -46.35 3.72
N ASN A 33 -16.09 -46.80 2.90
CA ASN A 33 -17.21 -47.65 3.33
C ASN A 33 -16.74 -48.97 3.91
N GLY A 34 -17.27 -49.36 5.06
CA GLY A 34 -16.97 -50.58 5.80
C GLY A 34 -17.81 -51.81 5.40
N THR A 35 -18.75 -51.70 4.48
CA THR A 35 -19.64 -52.83 4.10
C THR A 35 -18.84 -54.05 3.63
N GLY A 36 -19.03 -55.19 4.30
CA GLY A 36 -18.31 -56.45 3.99
C GLY A 36 -16.82 -56.40 4.29
N LYS A 37 -16.33 -55.50 5.13
CA LYS A 37 -14.89 -55.26 5.32
C LYS A 37 -14.38 -55.50 6.74
N LEU A 38 -15.18 -56.02 7.66
CA LEU A 38 -14.75 -56.25 9.05
C LEU A 38 -13.40 -56.94 9.13
N GLY A 39 -12.41 -56.31 9.78
CA GLY A 39 -11.08 -56.80 9.99
C GLY A 39 -10.16 -56.80 8.75
N LEU A 40 -10.61 -56.30 7.59
CA LEU A 40 -9.70 -56.06 6.46
C LEU A 40 -8.82 -54.83 6.74
N PRO A 41 -7.58 -54.79 6.21
CA PRO A 41 -6.73 -53.62 6.36
C PRO A 41 -7.26 -52.44 5.57
N TYR A 42 -7.01 -51.23 6.10
CA TYR A 42 -7.16 -49.97 5.36
C TYR A 42 -5.85 -49.19 5.41
N THR A 43 -5.67 -48.30 4.44
CA THR A 43 -4.59 -47.34 4.40
C THR A 43 -5.16 -46.02 3.84
N THR A 44 -4.86 -44.89 4.48
CA THR A 44 -5.17 -43.54 4.01
C THR A 44 -3.88 -42.82 3.69
N THR A 45 -3.95 -41.80 2.81
CA THR A 45 -2.81 -40.96 2.42
C THR A 45 -3.19 -39.50 2.50
N PRO A 46 -2.23 -38.63 2.80
CA PRO A 46 -2.49 -37.18 2.74
C PRO A 46 -2.76 -36.76 1.30
N GLU A 47 -3.60 -35.72 1.13
CA GLU A 47 -3.83 -35.07 -0.15
C GLU A 47 -2.94 -33.82 -0.30
N ASN A 48 -2.75 -33.37 -1.55
CA ASN A 48 -2.04 -32.15 -1.86
C ASN A 48 -3.02 -30.98 -2.01
N PHE A 49 -2.82 -29.94 -1.20
CA PHE A 49 -3.53 -28.65 -1.30
C PHE A 49 -2.54 -27.58 -1.73
N THR A 50 -2.84 -26.83 -2.80
CA THR A 50 -1.91 -25.90 -3.45
C THR A 50 -1.26 -24.91 -2.48
N ASN A 51 -2.06 -24.34 -1.57
CA ASN A 51 -1.62 -23.29 -0.65
C ASN A 51 -1.23 -23.80 0.74
N TYR A 52 -1.22 -25.13 0.93
CA TYR A 52 -0.99 -25.74 2.23
C TYR A 52 0.13 -26.78 2.17
N GLU A 53 0.73 -27.04 3.30
CA GLU A 53 1.68 -28.13 3.52
C GLU A 53 1.25 -28.95 4.74
N LEU A 54 1.57 -30.22 4.74
CA LEU A 54 1.28 -31.12 5.86
C LEU A 54 2.15 -30.73 7.06
N VAL A 55 1.54 -30.51 8.22
CA VAL A 55 2.25 -30.02 9.44
C VAL A 55 2.99 -31.13 10.16
N SER A 56 2.40 -32.31 10.23
CA SER A 56 2.91 -33.41 11.04
C SER A 56 3.18 -34.66 10.23
N ALA A 57 3.94 -35.57 10.83
CA ALA A 57 4.01 -36.95 10.34
C ALA A 57 2.60 -37.50 10.14
N THR A 58 2.47 -38.41 9.20
CA THR A 58 1.24 -39.20 8.94
C THR A 58 0.61 -39.63 10.25
N PRO A 59 -0.71 -39.43 10.47
CA PRO A 59 -1.38 -39.85 11.69
C PRO A 59 -1.11 -41.32 12.01
N THR A 60 -0.90 -41.67 13.26
CA THR A 60 -0.56 -43.03 13.68
C THR A 60 -1.62 -44.05 13.28
N ASN A 61 -2.88 -43.60 13.12
CA ASN A 61 -4.01 -44.43 12.68
C ASN A 61 -4.31 -44.32 11.18
N HIS A 62 -3.33 -43.87 10.34
CA HIS A 62 -3.50 -43.82 8.88
C HIS A 62 -3.59 -45.22 8.24
N THR A 63 -3.14 -46.22 8.96
CA THR A 63 -3.27 -47.67 8.61
C THR A 63 -3.90 -48.40 9.80
N GLY A 64 -4.60 -49.47 9.49
CA GLY A 64 -5.24 -50.32 10.50
C GLY A 64 -6.19 -51.30 9.86
N ASN A 65 -7.09 -51.86 10.67
CA ASN A 65 -8.14 -52.77 10.19
C ASN A 65 -9.52 -52.09 10.38
N TYR A 66 -10.41 -52.32 9.45
CA TYR A 66 -11.79 -51.85 9.55
C TYR A 66 -12.42 -52.31 10.88
N PRO A 67 -12.99 -51.39 11.66
CA PRO A 67 -13.50 -51.66 13.01
C PRO A 67 -14.87 -52.38 12.97
N PRO A 68 -15.40 -52.85 14.10
CA PRO A 68 -16.76 -53.41 14.18
C PRO A 68 -17.81 -52.37 13.69
N ALA A 69 -18.91 -52.90 13.12
CA ALA A 69 -20.01 -52.04 12.67
C ALA A 69 -20.53 -51.13 13.78
N GLY A 70 -20.79 -49.88 13.46
CA GLY A 70 -21.20 -48.83 14.43
C GLY A 70 -20.03 -48.14 15.17
N SER A 71 -18.79 -48.50 14.84
CA SER A 71 -17.58 -47.90 15.44
C SER A 71 -16.71 -47.28 14.35
N ASP A 72 -17.08 -46.12 13.84
CA ASP A 72 -16.27 -45.45 12.80
C ASP A 72 -14.91 -44.96 13.34
N ILE A 73 -13.88 -45.05 12.47
CA ILE A 73 -12.55 -44.49 12.76
C ILE A 73 -12.41 -43.17 12.01
N THR A 74 -11.90 -42.13 12.70
CA THR A 74 -11.52 -40.88 12.07
C THR A 74 -10.01 -40.77 11.97
N VAL A 75 -9.51 -40.54 10.76
CA VAL A 75 -8.10 -40.22 10.46
C VAL A 75 -8.05 -38.74 10.08
N THR A 76 -7.22 -37.93 10.77
CA THR A 76 -7.16 -36.49 10.55
C THR A 76 -5.76 -36.10 10.09
N TYR A 77 -5.68 -35.52 8.91
CA TYR A 77 -4.48 -34.88 8.38
C TYR A 77 -4.55 -33.38 8.65
N VAL A 78 -3.49 -32.83 9.26
CA VAL A 78 -3.40 -31.42 9.67
C VAL A 78 -2.44 -30.70 8.73
N TYR A 79 -2.86 -29.55 8.23
CA TYR A 79 -2.13 -28.74 7.27
C TYR A 79 -1.98 -27.31 7.78
N ARG A 80 -0.87 -26.69 7.48
CA ARG A 80 -0.69 -25.25 7.66
C ARG A 80 -0.60 -24.55 6.31
N ARG A 81 -1.04 -23.31 6.27
CA ARG A 81 -0.88 -22.49 5.08
C ARG A 81 0.61 -22.21 4.85
N LYS A 82 1.07 -22.35 3.59
CA LYS A 82 2.45 -22.09 3.20
C LYS A 82 2.80 -20.61 3.37
N ASN A 83 4.08 -20.35 3.57
CA ASN A 83 4.60 -19.00 3.50
C ASN A 83 4.56 -18.51 2.05
N ALA A 84 4.24 -17.23 1.90
CA ALA A 84 4.33 -16.49 0.64
C ALA A 84 5.50 -15.51 0.71
N GLY A 85 5.84 -14.92 -0.43
CA GLY A 85 6.71 -13.75 -0.49
C GLY A 85 6.01 -12.52 0.12
N ASN A 86 6.79 -11.54 0.50
CA ASN A 86 6.27 -10.28 1.03
C ASN A 86 5.71 -9.41 -0.11
N ILE A 87 4.78 -8.50 0.26
CA ILE A 87 4.33 -7.42 -0.63
C ILE A 87 4.96 -6.14 -0.10
N THR A 88 5.71 -5.44 -0.96
CA THR A 88 6.28 -4.12 -0.68
C THR A 88 5.51 -3.08 -1.46
N VAL A 89 5.05 -2.03 -0.78
CA VAL A 89 4.31 -0.92 -1.39
C VAL A 89 5.10 0.36 -1.22
N ASN A 90 5.44 0.97 -2.34
CA ASN A 90 6.16 2.24 -2.40
C ASN A 90 5.20 3.38 -2.74
N HIS A 91 5.48 4.56 -2.19
CA HIS A 91 4.70 5.78 -2.41
C HIS A 91 5.66 6.90 -2.86
N TYR A 92 5.83 7.05 -4.17
CA TYR A 92 6.84 7.93 -4.77
C TYR A 92 6.27 9.23 -5.31
N GLU A 93 7.07 10.28 -5.28
CA GLU A 93 6.84 11.44 -6.14
C GLU A 93 7.10 11.05 -7.59
N VAL A 94 6.22 11.48 -8.51
CA VAL A 94 6.34 11.19 -9.95
C VAL A 94 7.72 11.57 -10.47
N GLY A 95 8.35 10.65 -11.21
CA GLY A 95 9.67 10.84 -11.79
C GLY A 95 10.84 10.69 -10.81
N THR A 96 10.58 10.29 -9.56
CA THR A 96 11.60 10.08 -8.54
C THR A 96 11.42 8.73 -7.84
N THR A 97 12.36 8.39 -6.97
CA THR A 97 12.25 7.29 -6.00
C THR A 97 12.14 7.81 -4.56
N THR A 98 11.77 9.09 -4.39
CA THR A 98 11.58 9.71 -3.09
C THR A 98 10.29 9.20 -2.47
N GLN A 99 10.40 8.53 -1.33
CA GLN A 99 9.24 8.07 -0.54
C GLN A 99 8.54 9.27 0.10
N LEU A 100 7.22 9.29 0.01
CA LEU A 100 6.39 10.38 0.55
C LEU A 100 5.58 9.95 1.79
N TYR A 101 5.12 8.71 1.83
CA TYR A 101 4.26 8.20 2.89
C TYR A 101 5.07 7.71 4.09
N LYS A 102 4.59 8.04 5.30
CA LYS A 102 5.12 7.53 6.57
C LYS A 102 4.23 6.41 7.10
N PRO A 103 4.62 5.14 6.95
CA PRO A 103 3.88 4.04 7.57
C PRO A 103 3.78 4.20 9.09
N THR A 104 2.72 3.68 9.68
CA THR A 104 2.53 3.69 11.14
C THR A 104 3.76 3.13 11.85
N GLY A 105 4.29 3.89 12.80
CA GLY A 105 5.50 3.54 13.56
C GLY A 105 6.82 3.93 12.88
N SER A 106 6.79 4.50 11.67
CA SER A 106 7.99 5.06 11.01
C SER A 106 8.19 6.53 11.35
N ALA A 107 9.43 6.93 11.65
CA ALA A 107 9.79 8.33 11.86
C ALA A 107 9.97 9.10 10.54
N THR A 108 10.25 8.40 9.44
CA THR A 108 10.52 8.97 8.12
C THR A 108 9.67 8.27 7.05
N PRO A 109 9.46 8.89 5.88
CA PRO A 109 8.82 8.22 4.76
C PRO A 109 9.57 6.94 4.37
N ALA A 110 8.82 5.86 4.16
CA ALA A 110 9.35 4.53 3.85
C ALA A 110 8.31 3.69 3.09
N ALA A 111 8.75 2.57 2.52
CA ALA A 111 7.85 1.58 1.96
C ALA A 111 7.00 0.89 3.06
N GLU A 112 5.78 0.51 2.73
CA GLU A 112 5.00 -0.42 3.54
C GLU A 112 5.39 -1.86 3.17
N ASN A 113 5.57 -2.70 4.18
CA ASN A 113 5.92 -4.11 3.98
C ASN A 113 4.88 -5.01 4.64
N PHE A 114 4.21 -5.81 3.85
CA PHE A 114 3.22 -6.79 4.26
C PHE A 114 3.87 -8.17 4.27
N ASN A 115 4.00 -8.75 5.46
CA ASN A 115 4.64 -10.05 5.65
C ASN A 115 3.77 -11.17 5.05
N GLY A 116 4.39 -12.04 4.24
CA GLY A 116 3.75 -13.18 3.59
C GLY A 116 3.73 -14.49 4.39
N THR A 117 4.27 -14.50 5.62
CA THR A 117 4.32 -15.73 6.43
C THR A 117 2.93 -16.30 6.69
N GLY A 118 2.69 -17.54 6.26
CA GLY A 118 1.39 -18.21 6.43
C GLY A 118 0.27 -17.60 5.58
N LYS A 119 0.58 -16.85 4.52
CA LYS A 119 -0.43 -16.11 3.73
C LYS A 119 -0.60 -16.58 2.28
N MET A 120 0.05 -17.67 1.86
CA MET A 120 -0.09 -18.18 0.48
C MET A 120 -1.55 -18.27 0.05
N GLY A 121 -1.89 -17.57 -1.05
CA GLY A 121 -3.23 -17.54 -1.63
C GLY A 121 -4.24 -16.63 -0.91
N LEU A 122 -3.88 -15.94 0.17
CA LEU A 122 -4.70 -14.86 0.74
C LEU A 122 -4.53 -13.58 -0.08
N SER A 123 -5.45 -12.63 0.09
CA SER A 123 -5.39 -11.32 -0.57
C SER A 123 -5.12 -10.22 0.46
N GLU A 124 -4.29 -9.24 0.05
CA GLU A 124 -4.06 -7.98 0.76
C GLU A 124 -4.74 -6.86 -0.02
N SER A 125 -5.49 -5.99 0.67
CA SER A 125 -6.15 -4.84 0.07
C SER A 125 -5.24 -3.62 0.19
N LEU A 126 -4.91 -3.01 -0.94
CA LEU A 126 -4.07 -1.83 -1.02
C LEU A 126 -4.88 -0.63 -1.49
N THR A 127 -4.68 0.49 -0.82
CA THR A 127 -5.31 1.78 -1.17
C THR A 127 -4.24 2.84 -1.37
N ASN A 128 -4.51 3.84 -2.21
CA ASN A 128 -3.61 4.98 -2.31
C ASN A 128 -3.59 5.76 -0.98
N LYS A 129 -2.50 6.50 -0.73
CA LYS A 129 -2.28 7.25 0.50
C LYS A 129 -2.35 8.78 0.31
N ALA A 130 -3.00 9.25 -0.76
CA ALA A 130 -3.09 10.70 -1.03
C ALA A 130 -3.72 11.49 0.11
N ALA A 131 -4.62 10.88 0.88
CA ALA A 131 -5.23 11.53 2.06
C ALA A 131 -4.24 11.70 3.23
N ASP A 132 -3.21 10.85 3.27
CA ASP A 132 -2.21 10.81 4.35
C ASP A 132 -0.89 11.50 3.96
N ILE A 133 -0.81 12.04 2.72
CA ILE A 133 0.39 12.70 2.19
C ILE A 133 0.04 14.18 1.91
N ASP A 134 0.43 15.05 2.83
CA ASP A 134 0.14 16.49 2.72
C ASP A 134 0.68 17.09 1.42
N ASN A 135 -0.11 17.96 0.81
CA ASN A 135 0.21 18.72 -0.40
C ASN A 135 0.39 17.87 -1.69
N TYR A 136 0.10 16.58 -1.65
CA TYR A 136 0.19 15.69 -2.81
C TYR A 136 -1.18 15.14 -3.22
N GLU A 137 -1.29 14.76 -4.49
CA GLU A 137 -2.45 14.07 -5.04
C GLU A 137 -2.00 12.80 -5.78
N TYR A 138 -2.87 11.80 -5.79
CA TYR A 138 -2.65 10.53 -6.50
C TYR A 138 -2.62 10.76 -8.02
N VAL A 139 -1.69 10.08 -8.70
CA VAL A 139 -1.55 10.12 -10.16
C VAL A 139 -1.78 8.74 -10.77
N SER A 140 -1.08 7.72 -10.29
CA SER A 140 -1.13 6.39 -10.86
C SER A 140 -0.58 5.34 -9.91
N VAL A 141 -0.85 4.07 -10.21
CA VAL A 141 -0.24 2.92 -9.55
C VAL A 141 0.32 1.96 -10.60
N ASP A 142 1.52 1.47 -10.34
CA ASP A 142 2.17 0.42 -11.11
C ASP A 142 2.15 -0.89 -10.32
N VAL A 143 1.49 -1.89 -10.88
CA VAL A 143 1.37 -3.24 -10.32
C VAL A 143 2.16 -4.28 -11.12
N THR A 144 3.00 -3.88 -12.06
CA THR A 144 3.77 -4.80 -12.92
C THR A 144 4.73 -5.69 -12.13
N GLY A 145 5.21 -5.20 -10.98
CA GLY A 145 6.02 -5.96 -10.02
C GLY A 145 5.22 -6.90 -9.11
N ALA A 146 3.90 -7.00 -9.27
CA ALA A 146 3.00 -7.76 -8.41
C ALA A 146 2.12 -8.70 -9.24
N SER A 147 2.62 -9.89 -9.55
CA SER A 147 1.94 -10.89 -10.39
C SER A 147 0.59 -11.39 -9.82
N GLY A 148 0.36 -11.17 -8.52
CA GLY A 148 -0.91 -11.47 -7.85
C GLY A 148 -1.88 -10.29 -7.78
N ALA A 149 -1.54 -9.14 -8.39
CA ALA A 149 -2.37 -7.94 -8.33
C ALA A 149 -3.54 -8.02 -9.31
N ASN A 150 -4.70 -7.55 -8.85
CA ASN A 150 -5.83 -7.24 -9.71
C ASN A 150 -5.61 -5.88 -10.41
N THR A 151 -6.34 -5.65 -11.51
CA THR A 151 -6.38 -4.32 -12.14
C THR A 151 -6.85 -3.27 -11.13
N PRO A 152 -6.06 -2.20 -10.89
CA PRO A 152 -6.47 -1.13 -9.99
C PRO A 152 -7.73 -0.40 -10.48
N ASN A 153 -8.55 0.08 -9.54
CA ASN A 153 -9.68 0.95 -9.88
C ASN A 153 -9.21 2.38 -10.20
N ALA A 154 -10.15 3.28 -10.54
CA ALA A 154 -9.84 4.66 -10.88
C ALA A 154 -9.18 5.46 -9.74
N ASN A 155 -9.40 5.06 -8.48
CA ASN A 155 -8.77 5.67 -7.30
C ASN A 155 -7.40 5.05 -6.99
N GLY A 156 -6.96 4.02 -7.74
CA GLY A 156 -5.72 3.31 -7.49
C GLY A 156 -5.83 2.17 -6.46
N ASP A 157 -7.03 1.88 -5.94
CA ASP A 157 -7.17 0.76 -5.01
C ASP A 157 -7.09 -0.55 -5.77
N THR A 158 -6.37 -1.51 -5.20
CA THR A 158 -6.19 -2.84 -5.77
C THR A 158 -6.12 -3.90 -4.68
N THR A 159 -6.23 -5.16 -5.07
CA THR A 159 -5.94 -6.29 -4.19
C THR A 159 -4.78 -7.08 -4.77
N VAL A 160 -3.88 -7.57 -3.91
CA VAL A 160 -2.75 -8.40 -4.30
C VAL A 160 -2.88 -9.75 -3.62
N THR A 161 -2.93 -10.82 -4.39
CA THR A 161 -2.91 -12.20 -3.87
C THR A 161 -1.48 -12.61 -3.55
N TYR A 162 -1.24 -13.05 -2.33
CA TYR A 162 0.05 -13.57 -1.90
C TYR A 162 0.43 -14.83 -2.68
N ASN A 163 1.63 -14.83 -3.27
CA ASN A 163 2.22 -15.95 -3.98
C ASN A 163 3.64 -16.29 -3.46
N ALA A 164 4.34 -17.21 -4.08
CA ALA A 164 5.65 -17.66 -3.60
C ALA A 164 6.76 -16.60 -3.72
N GLY A 165 6.62 -15.65 -4.65
CA GLY A 165 7.60 -14.58 -4.89
C GLY A 165 7.27 -13.31 -4.14
N ASN A 166 8.30 -12.51 -3.84
CA ASN A 166 8.10 -11.14 -3.38
C ASN A 166 7.43 -10.31 -4.49
N GLN A 167 6.56 -9.40 -4.09
CA GLN A 167 5.77 -8.57 -4.97
C GLN A 167 5.97 -7.09 -4.62
N VAL A 168 5.94 -6.22 -5.63
CA VAL A 168 6.14 -4.79 -5.46
C VAL A 168 5.01 -4.03 -6.17
N VAL A 169 4.44 -3.06 -5.48
CA VAL A 169 3.46 -2.11 -6.00
C VAL A 169 3.99 -0.69 -5.79
N ASN A 170 3.93 0.15 -6.82
CA ASN A 170 4.41 1.52 -6.74
C ASN A 170 3.25 2.49 -7.00
N TYR A 171 2.90 3.27 -6.00
CA TYR A 171 1.99 4.41 -6.13
C TYR A 171 2.79 5.66 -6.45
N TYR A 172 2.26 6.49 -7.36
CA TYR A 172 2.87 7.75 -7.78
C TYR A 172 1.97 8.93 -7.46
N TYR A 173 2.56 9.97 -6.92
CA TYR A 173 1.90 11.21 -6.49
C TYR A 173 2.60 12.40 -7.10
N ARG A 174 1.86 13.47 -7.33
CA ARG A 174 2.43 14.78 -7.69
C ARG A 174 2.04 15.81 -6.65
N ARG A 175 2.88 16.81 -6.49
CA ARG A 175 2.57 17.95 -5.63
C ARG A 175 1.42 18.75 -6.23
N LYS A 176 0.46 19.15 -5.40
CA LYS A 176 -0.68 19.97 -5.80
C LYS A 176 -0.23 21.37 -6.23
N ASN A 177 -1.03 22.02 -7.05
CA ASN A 177 -0.84 23.41 -7.39
C ASN A 177 -1.17 24.32 -6.20
N ALA A 178 -0.37 25.34 -6.03
CA ALA A 178 -0.67 26.50 -5.20
C ALA A 178 -1.23 27.63 -6.06
N ALA A 179 -1.78 28.66 -5.42
CA ALA A 179 -2.03 29.93 -6.07
C ALA A 179 -0.72 30.68 -6.31
N ASN A 180 -0.72 31.60 -7.27
CA ASN A 180 0.44 32.41 -7.58
C ASN A 180 0.74 33.41 -6.44
N ILE A 181 2.01 33.81 -6.33
CA ILE A 181 2.48 34.90 -5.52
C ILE A 181 2.74 36.08 -6.45
N THR A 182 2.18 37.25 -6.14
CA THR A 182 2.42 38.48 -6.88
C THR A 182 3.29 39.42 -6.05
N VAL A 183 4.39 39.87 -6.61
CA VAL A 183 5.33 40.78 -5.94
C VAL A 183 5.36 42.10 -6.69
N HIS A 184 5.03 43.19 -6.00
CA HIS A 184 5.05 44.54 -6.51
C HIS A 184 6.29 45.30 -6.01
N HIS A 185 6.75 46.24 -6.82
CA HIS A 185 7.87 47.12 -6.48
C HIS A 185 7.44 48.55 -6.81
N TYR A 186 6.96 49.28 -5.82
CA TYR A 186 6.31 50.59 -6.01
C TYR A 186 7.22 51.75 -5.60
N ILE A 187 6.97 52.91 -6.19
CA ILE A 187 7.41 54.19 -5.60
C ILE A 187 6.65 54.39 -4.27
N ASP A 188 7.37 54.70 -3.20
CA ASP A 188 6.76 54.91 -1.88
C ASP A 188 5.58 55.86 -1.95
N GLY A 189 4.48 55.52 -1.28
CA GLY A 189 3.22 56.26 -1.30
C GLY A 189 2.41 56.22 -2.58
N THR A 190 2.79 55.39 -3.59
CA THR A 190 2.09 55.26 -4.87
C THR A 190 1.85 53.81 -5.24
N THR A 191 1.17 53.56 -6.37
CA THR A 191 1.04 52.25 -7.02
C THR A 191 1.81 52.18 -8.35
N THR A 192 2.79 53.05 -8.54
CA THR A 192 3.60 53.09 -9.76
C THR A 192 4.71 52.02 -9.66
N GLU A 193 4.69 51.04 -10.55
CA GLU A 193 5.71 49.98 -10.62
C GLU A 193 7.07 50.55 -11.05
N LEU A 194 8.12 50.06 -10.42
CA LEU A 194 9.51 50.44 -10.70
C LEU A 194 10.34 49.34 -11.33
N TYR A 195 10.11 48.12 -10.92
CA TYR A 195 10.94 46.97 -11.36
C TYR A 195 10.45 46.45 -12.70
N THR A 196 11.39 46.27 -13.63
CA THR A 196 11.12 45.63 -14.92
C THR A 196 11.57 44.17 -14.87
N PRO A 197 10.64 43.19 -14.76
CA PRO A 197 11.00 41.79 -14.71
C PRO A 197 11.71 41.32 -15.99
N ALA A 198 12.54 40.30 -15.88
CA ALA A 198 13.23 39.72 -17.01
C ALA A 198 12.20 39.29 -18.10
N GLY A 199 12.47 39.71 -19.35
CA GLY A 199 11.56 39.49 -20.49
C GLY A 199 10.45 40.54 -20.63
N SER A 200 10.28 41.49 -19.70
CA SER A 200 9.38 42.65 -19.84
C SER A 200 10.13 43.85 -20.41
N THR A 201 9.40 44.72 -21.07
CA THR A 201 9.92 46.01 -21.58
C THR A 201 9.49 47.19 -20.72
N THR A 202 8.59 46.99 -19.78
CA THR A 202 8.02 48.01 -18.89
C THR A 202 7.98 47.51 -17.45
N PRO A 203 8.07 48.37 -16.46
CA PRO A 203 7.86 48.01 -15.06
C PRO A 203 6.51 47.33 -14.83
N SER A 204 6.51 46.21 -14.09
CA SER A 204 5.30 45.46 -13.78
C SER A 204 5.53 44.57 -12.57
N ALA A 205 4.46 44.04 -11.98
CA ALA A 205 4.56 43.03 -10.94
C ALA A 205 5.27 41.78 -11.41
N VAL A 206 5.97 41.11 -10.51
CA VAL A 206 6.52 39.78 -10.71
C VAL A 206 5.50 38.75 -10.26
N VAL A 207 5.08 37.87 -11.17
CA VAL A 207 4.19 36.75 -10.84
C VAL A 207 5.00 35.47 -10.73
N ILE A 208 5.00 34.89 -9.53
CA ILE A 208 5.64 33.61 -9.26
C ILE A 208 4.59 32.51 -9.38
N ASP A 209 4.78 31.62 -10.35
CA ASP A 209 3.87 30.51 -10.62
C ASP A 209 3.84 29.52 -9.44
N GLY A 210 2.63 29.17 -9.00
CA GLY A 210 2.36 28.21 -7.94
C GLY A 210 2.16 26.77 -8.40
N SER A 211 2.28 26.48 -9.71
CA SER A 211 2.04 25.15 -10.25
C SER A 211 2.99 24.11 -9.66
N GLY A 212 2.43 23.07 -9.02
CA GLY A 212 3.20 22.01 -8.37
C GLY A 212 4.02 22.47 -7.15
N LYS A 213 3.66 23.59 -6.53
CA LYS A 213 4.46 24.19 -5.44
C LYS A 213 3.76 24.23 -4.07
N LEU A 214 2.53 23.70 -3.93
CA LEU A 214 1.81 23.76 -2.65
C LEU A 214 2.68 23.28 -1.48
N GLY A 215 2.83 24.14 -0.45
CA GLY A 215 3.64 23.85 0.74
C GLY A 215 5.15 24.01 0.58
N THR A 216 5.66 24.45 -0.58
CA THR A 216 7.09 24.78 -0.75
C THR A 216 7.34 26.23 -0.34
N THR A 217 8.61 26.53 -0.01
CA THR A 217 9.02 27.88 0.36
C THR A 217 9.57 28.62 -0.85
N GLU A 218 9.16 29.89 -1.02
CA GLU A 218 9.71 30.85 -1.97
C GLU A 218 10.50 31.91 -1.21
N ASN A 219 11.70 32.21 -1.68
CA ASN A 219 12.56 33.25 -1.08
C ASN A 219 12.45 34.54 -1.91
N LEU A 220 12.00 35.58 -1.28
CA LEU A 220 11.91 36.92 -1.89
C LEU A 220 13.05 37.78 -1.38
N THR A 221 13.77 38.40 -2.31
CA THR A 221 14.79 39.40 -2.02
C THR A 221 14.35 40.74 -2.61
N ASN A 222 14.66 41.85 -1.92
CA ASN A 222 14.37 43.16 -2.47
C ASN A 222 15.15 43.41 -3.78
N LYS A 223 14.60 44.28 -4.64
CA LYS A 223 15.16 44.62 -5.96
C LYS A 223 15.80 45.98 -6.05
N ALA A 224 16.09 46.63 -4.90
CA ALA A 224 16.67 47.96 -4.91
C ALA A 224 17.99 48.05 -5.69
N ALA A 225 18.80 46.97 -5.67
CA ALA A 225 20.04 46.94 -6.45
C ALA A 225 19.80 46.90 -7.98
N ASP A 226 18.61 46.46 -8.40
CA ASP A 226 18.22 46.32 -9.82
C ASP A 226 17.43 47.57 -10.30
N ILE A 227 17.13 48.55 -9.40
CA ILE A 227 16.31 49.72 -9.70
C ILE A 227 17.17 50.98 -9.57
N ALA A 228 17.66 51.48 -10.70
CA ALA A 228 18.55 52.65 -10.71
C ALA A 228 17.88 53.90 -10.09
N ASN A 229 18.63 54.65 -9.29
CA ASN A 229 18.26 55.90 -8.62
C ASN A 229 17.18 55.77 -7.53
N TYR A 230 16.89 54.57 -7.05
CA TYR A 230 15.98 54.35 -5.94
C TYR A 230 16.68 53.56 -4.82
N GLU A 231 16.24 53.80 -3.59
CA GLU A 231 16.66 53.07 -2.41
C GLU A 231 15.48 52.30 -1.79
N TYR A 232 15.75 51.23 -1.10
CA TYR A 232 14.74 50.48 -0.36
C TYR A 232 14.26 51.27 0.86
N VAL A 233 12.93 51.35 1.02
CA VAL A 233 12.28 52.06 2.14
C VAL A 233 11.60 51.08 3.07
N GLY A 234 10.89 50.07 2.55
CA GLY A 234 10.13 49.12 3.34
C GLY A 234 9.41 48.10 2.49
N ILE A 235 8.83 47.09 3.14
CA ILE A 235 8.03 46.05 2.51
C ILE A 235 6.71 45.88 3.27
N ASP A 236 5.63 45.72 2.54
CA ASP A 236 4.32 45.32 3.08
C ASP A 236 4.03 43.87 2.73
N VAL A 237 3.88 43.02 3.75
CA VAL A 237 3.53 41.60 3.64
C VAL A 237 2.11 41.31 4.12
N SER A 238 1.28 42.35 4.33
CA SER A 238 -0.09 42.18 4.83
C SER A 238 -0.99 41.37 3.90
N GLY A 239 -0.68 41.36 2.57
CA GLY A 239 -1.35 40.54 1.57
C GLY A 239 -0.81 39.11 1.45
N ALA A 240 0.17 38.72 2.28
CA ALA A 240 0.85 37.44 2.22
C ALA A 240 0.81 36.72 3.57
N ASN A 241 -0.25 35.94 3.78
CA ASN A 241 -0.54 35.28 5.06
C ASN A 241 0.49 34.23 5.50
N THR A 242 1.42 33.81 4.60
CA THR A 242 2.49 32.86 4.91
C THR A 242 3.87 33.50 4.98
N ALA A 243 3.95 34.83 4.84
CA ALA A 243 5.23 35.54 4.88
C ALA A 243 5.86 35.48 6.27
N THR A 244 7.17 35.26 6.30
CA THR A 244 7.96 35.41 7.52
C THR A 244 8.19 36.91 7.79
N THR A 245 8.54 37.25 9.02
CA THR A 245 8.95 38.65 9.35
C THR A 245 10.12 39.06 8.44
N PRO A 246 9.97 40.15 7.66
CA PRO A 246 11.03 40.58 6.76
C PRO A 246 12.30 40.98 7.51
N SER A 247 13.45 40.79 6.88
CA SER A 247 14.72 41.29 7.37
C SER A 247 14.81 42.80 7.25
N ALA A 248 15.82 43.44 7.87
CA ALA A 248 16.07 44.85 7.73
C ALA A 248 16.37 45.26 6.27
N THR A 249 16.80 44.34 5.44
CA THR A 249 17.04 44.54 4.00
C THR A 249 15.83 44.27 3.13
N GLY A 250 14.68 43.87 3.72
CA GLY A 250 13.46 43.60 3.00
C GLY A 250 13.33 42.17 2.44
N ASP A 251 14.27 41.29 2.78
CA ASP A 251 14.18 39.88 2.35
C ASP A 251 13.18 39.13 3.24
N THR A 252 12.35 38.30 2.64
CA THR A 252 11.36 37.47 3.34
C THR A 252 11.16 36.13 2.65
N THR A 253 10.52 35.18 3.32
CA THR A 253 10.13 33.91 2.72
C THR A 253 8.63 33.73 2.81
N LEU A 254 8.04 33.13 1.79
CA LEU A 254 6.63 32.76 1.76
C LEU A 254 6.51 31.26 1.54
N THR A 255 5.47 30.65 2.15
CA THR A 255 5.07 29.28 1.79
C THR A 255 3.95 29.37 0.77
N HIS A 256 4.13 28.67 -0.36
CA HIS A 256 3.08 28.53 -1.37
C HIS A 256 1.82 27.89 -0.79
N SER A 257 0.68 28.57 -0.91
CA SER A 257 -0.63 28.17 -0.37
C SER A 257 -1.70 28.09 -1.45
N THR A 258 -2.88 27.60 -1.08
CA THR A 258 -4.05 27.58 -1.99
C THR A 258 -4.64 28.99 -2.21
N THR A 259 -4.30 29.95 -1.37
CA THR A 259 -4.74 31.35 -1.47
C THR A 259 -3.67 32.17 -2.16
N ALA A 260 -4.07 33.02 -3.11
CA ALA A 260 -3.17 33.99 -3.76
C ALA A 260 -2.57 34.91 -2.72
N GLN A 261 -1.30 35.25 -2.88
CA GLN A 261 -0.55 36.12 -1.96
C GLN A 261 0.05 37.28 -2.73
N THR A 262 0.08 38.45 -2.08
CA THR A 262 0.62 39.70 -2.64
C THR A 262 1.61 40.31 -1.66
N VAL A 263 2.74 40.72 -2.17
CA VAL A 263 3.80 41.41 -1.46
C VAL A 263 4.15 42.68 -2.20
#